data_5f6e9abdc8db99807fa5dc98b54293f5
#
_entry.id   5f6e9abdc8db99807fa5dc98b54293f5
#
_cell.length_a   1.000
_cell.length_b   1.000
_cell.length_c   1.000
_cell.angle_alpha   90.00
_cell.angle_beta   90.00
_cell.angle_gamma   90.00
#
_symmetry.space_group_name_H-M   'P 1'
#
loop_
_entity.id
_entity.type
_entity.pdbx_description
1 polymer ?
#
loop_
_entity_poly.entity_id
_entity_poly.type
_entity_poly.pdbx_seq_one_letter_code
_entity_poly.pdbx_strand_id
1 'polypeptide(L)'
;MQTEEKPFKIGLALGGGAMRGLAHIGAMQVMEEHGIMPDVVAGTSIGAFVGGVYACGMSLKMMERFCYSIYEKDLMDVVRPRQGLIGGARIERMLRTLTGNRTFDQARIPFAAVATELERGERFVFQEGPIWEGVRASISIPGIFVPFHTGGHTYVDGGVVDRVPIAAARELGADFVIGVDVGYRGGESPCDDLFKIILHSMEIMEWQVMQRRVGEGDFVLAPSLLEINPASMAQAETCIRIGREEMQRRLPELQEAIEKKKAELAARQE
;
A
#
# COMPACT_ATOMS: atom_id res chain seq x y z
N MET A 1 24.47 1.26 34.22
CA MET A 1 23.30 1.57 33.40
C MET A 1 23.23 0.46 32.35
N GLN A 2 22.29 -0.47 32.48
CA GLN A 2 22.02 -1.43 31.42
C GLN A 2 21.41 -0.59 30.26
N THR A 3 22.09 -0.49 29.13
CA THR A 3 21.54 0.01 27.89
C THR A 3 20.45 -0.98 27.52
N GLU A 4 19.17 -0.61 27.66
CA GLU A 4 18.07 -1.38 27.08
C GLU A 4 18.34 -1.47 25.57
N GLU A 5 18.61 -2.67 25.07
CA GLU A 5 18.73 -2.92 23.65
C GLU A 5 17.41 -2.51 22.97
N LYS A 6 17.49 -1.56 22.06
CA LYS A 6 16.33 -1.15 21.26
C LYS A 6 15.82 -2.37 20.47
N PRO A 7 14.54 -2.78 20.61
CA PRO A 7 14.03 -3.94 19.90
C PRO A 7 14.12 -3.71 18.38
N PHE A 8 14.57 -4.75 17.64
CA PHE A 8 14.64 -4.76 16.20
C PHE A 8 13.23 -4.65 15.60
N LYS A 9 12.99 -3.67 14.73
CA LYS A 9 11.69 -3.37 14.15
C LYS A 9 11.62 -3.70 12.68
N ILE A 10 10.61 -4.48 12.30
CA ILE A 10 10.26 -4.80 10.91
C ILE A 10 9.21 -3.80 10.43
N GLY A 11 9.52 -3.10 9.35
CA GLY A 11 8.58 -2.25 8.61
C GLY A 11 8.04 -2.96 7.39
N LEU A 12 6.75 -2.74 7.09
CA LEU A 12 6.10 -3.21 5.89
C LEU A 12 5.68 -2.03 5.03
N ALA A 13 6.21 -1.94 3.81
CA ALA A 13 5.88 -0.91 2.83
C ALA A 13 5.03 -1.53 1.71
N LEU A 14 3.73 -1.21 1.71
CA LEU A 14 2.73 -1.74 0.76
C LEU A 14 2.53 -0.77 -0.39
N GLY A 15 2.88 -1.19 -1.59
CA GLY A 15 2.86 -0.36 -2.78
C GLY A 15 1.47 -0.17 -3.42
N GLY A 16 1.39 0.85 -4.29
CA GLY A 16 0.27 1.08 -5.18
C GLY A 16 0.23 0.09 -6.34
N GLY A 17 -0.96 -0.10 -6.94
CA GLY A 17 -1.16 -1.00 -8.08
C GLY A 17 -2.63 -1.33 -8.35
N ALA A 18 -3.55 -0.45 -7.96
CA ALA A 18 -5.00 -0.63 -8.08
C ALA A 18 -5.44 -2.00 -7.53
N MET A 19 -6.33 -2.77 -8.20
CA MET A 19 -6.84 -4.05 -7.68
C MET A 19 -5.76 -5.15 -7.59
N ARG A 20 -4.60 -4.99 -8.24
CA ARG A 20 -3.44 -5.88 -8.04
C ARG A 20 -2.94 -5.88 -6.59
N GLY A 21 -3.23 -4.81 -5.83
CA GLY A 21 -2.88 -4.69 -4.41
C GLY A 21 -3.54 -5.72 -3.49
N LEU A 22 -4.54 -6.47 -3.95
CA LEU A 22 -5.08 -7.59 -3.18
C LEU A 22 -4.03 -8.69 -2.94
N ALA A 23 -2.97 -8.74 -3.74
CA ALA A 23 -1.82 -9.62 -3.53
C ALA A 23 -1.09 -9.33 -2.19
N HIS A 24 -1.18 -8.10 -1.66
CA HIS A 24 -0.66 -7.78 -0.33
C HIS A 24 -1.23 -8.69 0.75
N ILE A 25 -2.54 -8.98 0.68
CA ILE A 25 -3.21 -9.84 1.67
C ILE A 25 -2.58 -11.22 1.67
N GLY A 26 -2.37 -11.82 0.50
CA GLY A 26 -1.75 -13.14 0.37
C GLY A 26 -0.29 -13.18 0.86
N ALA A 27 0.49 -12.15 0.52
CA ALA A 27 1.86 -12.03 0.99
C ALA A 27 1.92 -11.89 2.53
N MET A 28 1.07 -11.04 3.10
CA MET A 28 1.00 -10.83 4.55
C MET A 28 0.52 -12.09 5.30
N GLN A 29 -0.39 -12.90 4.72
CA GLN A 29 -0.81 -14.17 5.31
C GLN A 29 0.36 -15.12 5.51
N VAL A 30 1.24 -15.26 4.50
CA VAL A 30 2.44 -16.11 4.61
C VAL A 30 3.42 -15.56 5.65
N MET A 31 3.60 -14.24 5.73
CA MET A 31 4.43 -13.62 6.77
C MET A 31 3.88 -13.96 8.16
N GLU A 32 2.57 -13.77 8.39
CA GLU A 32 1.90 -14.06 9.67
C GLU A 32 2.02 -15.54 10.07
N GLU A 33 1.84 -16.48 9.14
CA GLU A 33 1.98 -17.92 9.34
C GLU A 33 3.40 -18.33 9.79
N HIS A 34 4.41 -17.54 9.44
CA HIS A 34 5.80 -17.77 9.79
C HIS A 34 6.33 -16.83 10.88
N GLY A 35 5.42 -16.15 11.59
CA GLY A 35 5.78 -15.29 12.71
C GLY A 35 6.50 -13.99 12.33
N ILE A 36 6.47 -13.60 11.06
CA ILE A 36 7.04 -12.33 10.58
C ILE A 36 5.94 -11.26 10.66
N MET A 37 5.88 -10.56 11.79
CA MET A 37 4.89 -9.52 12.05
C MET A 37 5.51 -8.15 11.86
N PRO A 38 4.85 -7.21 11.14
CA PRO A 38 5.35 -5.85 11.04
C PRO A 38 5.11 -5.07 12.33
N ASP A 39 6.14 -4.36 12.78
CA ASP A 39 6.06 -3.40 13.89
C ASP A 39 5.52 -2.04 13.44
N VAL A 40 5.70 -1.71 12.15
CA VAL A 40 5.20 -0.48 11.52
C VAL A 40 4.77 -0.77 10.09
N VAL A 41 3.76 -0.05 9.61
CA VAL A 41 3.22 -0.22 8.25
C VAL A 41 3.15 1.13 7.54
N ALA A 42 3.63 1.21 6.31
CA ALA A 42 3.40 2.33 5.41
C ALA A 42 2.69 1.84 4.14
N GLY A 43 1.80 2.63 3.59
CA GLY A 43 1.05 2.24 2.39
C GLY A 43 0.84 3.39 1.41
N THR A 44 0.83 3.05 0.12
CA THR A 44 0.47 3.94 -0.98
C THR A 44 -0.72 3.36 -1.73
N SER A 45 -1.75 4.18 -2.04
CA SER A 45 -2.91 3.76 -2.84
C SER A 45 -3.61 2.54 -2.22
N ILE A 46 -3.80 1.47 -2.98
CA ILE A 46 -4.35 0.21 -2.47
C ILE A 46 -3.52 -0.35 -1.29
N GLY A 47 -2.22 -0.11 -1.25
CA GLY A 47 -1.36 -0.47 -0.12
C GLY A 47 -1.71 0.33 1.14
N ALA A 48 -2.12 1.60 1.01
CA ALA A 48 -2.64 2.39 2.12
C ALA A 48 -3.99 1.86 2.61
N PHE A 49 -4.85 1.40 1.69
CA PHE A 49 -6.12 0.77 2.04
C PHE A 49 -5.89 -0.52 2.86
N VAL A 50 -5.11 -1.46 2.33
CA VAL A 50 -4.82 -2.73 3.01
C VAL A 50 -4.08 -2.49 4.32
N GLY A 51 -3.03 -1.67 4.30
CA GLY A 51 -2.21 -1.35 5.48
C GLY A 51 -2.99 -0.63 6.58
N GLY A 52 -3.82 0.36 6.22
CA GLY A 52 -4.62 1.12 7.18
C GLY A 52 -5.69 0.28 7.87
N VAL A 53 -6.39 -0.57 7.12
CA VAL A 53 -7.38 -1.49 7.68
C VAL A 53 -6.71 -2.56 8.56
N TYR A 54 -5.55 -3.08 8.16
CA TYR A 54 -4.74 -4.00 8.95
C TYR A 54 -4.25 -3.35 10.24
N ALA A 55 -3.71 -2.15 10.16
CA ALA A 55 -3.23 -1.40 11.31
C ALA A 55 -4.35 -1.09 12.33
N CYS A 56 -5.60 -0.97 11.87
CA CYS A 56 -6.77 -0.88 12.72
C CYS A 56 -7.18 -2.21 13.39
N GLY A 57 -6.56 -3.33 13.01
CA GLY A 57 -6.74 -4.64 13.65
C GLY A 57 -7.72 -5.57 12.96
N MET A 58 -8.07 -5.33 11.69
CA MET A 58 -8.80 -6.32 10.89
C MET A 58 -7.85 -7.48 10.55
N SER A 59 -8.26 -8.71 10.79
CA SER A 59 -7.45 -9.88 10.43
C SER A 59 -7.39 -10.07 8.91
N LEU A 60 -6.28 -10.62 8.42
CA LEU A 60 -6.09 -10.89 6.98
C LEU A 60 -7.17 -11.81 6.41
N LYS A 61 -7.61 -12.80 7.20
CA LYS A 61 -8.73 -13.67 6.82
C LYS A 61 -10.07 -12.91 6.66
N MET A 62 -10.32 -11.90 7.49
CA MET A 62 -11.51 -11.06 7.36
C MET A 62 -11.40 -10.12 6.16
N MET A 63 -10.22 -9.57 5.88
CA MET A 63 -9.97 -8.77 4.68
C MET A 63 -10.20 -9.57 3.40
N GLU A 64 -9.68 -10.79 3.32
CA GLU A 64 -9.88 -11.69 2.20
C GLU A 64 -11.36 -11.96 1.94
N ARG A 65 -12.12 -12.31 2.98
CA ARG A 65 -13.57 -12.51 2.88
C ARG A 65 -14.31 -11.24 2.44
N PHE A 66 -13.90 -10.10 2.94
CA PHE A 66 -14.45 -8.81 2.55
C PHE A 66 -14.22 -8.56 1.05
N CYS A 67 -13.01 -8.81 0.54
CA CYS A 67 -12.69 -8.65 -0.88
C CYS A 67 -13.54 -9.56 -1.79
N TYR A 68 -13.93 -10.73 -1.33
CA TYR A 68 -14.81 -11.63 -2.09
C TYR A 68 -16.28 -11.22 -2.06
N SER A 69 -16.68 -10.36 -1.12
CA SER A 69 -18.08 -9.93 -0.93
C SER A 69 -18.40 -8.57 -1.54
N ILE A 70 -17.39 -7.81 -1.97
CA ILE A 70 -17.57 -6.46 -2.50
C ILE A 70 -17.49 -6.42 -4.03
N TYR A 71 -18.31 -5.59 -4.65
CA TYR A 71 -18.31 -5.38 -6.09
C TYR A 71 -17.89 -3.94 -6.41
N GLU A 72 -17.38 -3.71 -7.63
CA GLU A 72 -16.95 -2.37 -8.10
C GLU A 72 -18.06 -1.33 -7.95
N LYS A 73 -19.32 -1.69 -8.24
CA LYS A 73 -20.50 -0.82 -8.07
C LYS A 73 -20.69 -0.29 -6.65
N ASP A 74 -20.19 -1.02 -5.65
CA ASP A 74 -20.31 -0.63 -4.24
C ASP A 74 -19.29 0.45 -3.86
N LEU A 75 -18.22 0.57 -4.66
CA LEU A 75 -17.13 1.53 -4.49
C LEU A 75 -17.34 2.82 -5.31
N MET A 76 -18.13 2.74 -6.39
CA MET A 76 -18.24 3.81 -7.36
C MET A 76 -19.48 4.67 -7.12
N ASP A 77 -19.27 5.96 -6.87
CA ASP A 77 -20.28 7.02 -6.96
C ASP A 77 -19.90 7.94 -8.11
N VAL A 78 -20.49 7.67 -9.30
CA VAL A 78 -20.22 8.44 -10.53
C VAL A 78 -20.74 9.86 -10.36
N VAL A 79 -19.89 10.84 -10.63
CA VAL A 79 -20.22 12.27 -10.55
C VAL A 79 -20.06 12.94 -11.93
N ARG A 80 -20.56 14.19 -12.06
CA ARG A 80 -20.29 14.96 -13.28
C ARG A 80 -18.79 15.22 -13.40
N PRO A 81 -18.16 14.90 -14.56
CA PRO A 81 -16.72 14.99 -14.73
C PRO A 81 -16.24 16.44 -14.74
N ARG A 82 -15.76 16.92 -13.60
CA ARG A 82 -15.05 18.21 -13.45
C ARG A 82 -13.61 18.00 -12.99
N GLN A 83 -13.44 17.26 -11.90
CA GLN A 83 -12.14 16.98 -11.28
C GLN A 83 -11.84 15.47 -11.21
N GLY A 84 -12.82 14.62 -11.54
CA GLY A 84 -12.74 13.16 -11.55
C GLY A 84 -14.08 12.57 -11.99
N LEU A 85 -14.09 11.26 -12.23
CA LEU A 85 -15.27 10.48 -12.63
C LEU A 85 -16.04 9.91 -11.43
N ILE A 86 -15.34 9.69 -10.31
CA ILE A 86 -15.87 9.09 -9.08
C ILE A 86 -15.68 10.07 -7.93
N GLY A 87 -16.76 10.37 -7.21
CA GLY A 87 -16.75 11.34 -6.12
C GLY A 87 -15.98 10.88 -4.87
N GLY A 88 -16.08 9.57 -4.55
CA GLY A 88 -15.39 8.95 -3.42
C GLY A 88 -16.19 8.87 -2.12
N ALA A 89 -17.43 9.41 -2.07
CA ALA A 89 -18.23 9.38 -0.86
C ALA A 89 -18.61 7.96 -0.39
N ARG A 90 -18.74 6.99 -1.31
CA ARG A 90 -18.97 5.58 -0.96
C ARG A 90 -17.74 4.96 -0.32
N ILE A 91 -16.57 5.20 -0.91
CA ILE A 91 -15.29 4.75 -0.38
C ILE A 91 -15.02 5.37 0.99
N GLU A 92 -15.28 6.66 1.20
CA GLU A 92 -15.13 7.31 2.51
C GLU A 92 -15.99 6.63 3.59
N ARG A 93 -17.27 6.37 3.32
CA ARG A 93 -18.13 5.66 4.26
C ARG A 93 -17.61 4.27 4.59
N MET A 94 -17.15 3.54 3.57
CA MET A 94 -16.53 2.23 3.75
C MET A 94 -15.27 2.32 4.61
N LEU A 95 -14.36 3.24 4.31
CA LEU A 95 -13.13 3.46 5.07
C LEU A 95 -13.40 3.80 6.53
N ARG A 96 -14.35 4.70 6.80
CA ARG A 96 -14.79 5.02 8.18
C ARG A 96 -15.26 3.77 8.93
N THR A 97 -16.02 2.91 8.26
CA THR A 97 -16.51 1.65 8.85
C THR A 97 -15.38 0.67 9.10
N LEU A 98 -14.50 0.44 8.11
CA LEU A 98 -13.41 -0.56 8.18
C LEU A 98 -12.32 -0.15 9.17
N THR A 99 -12.02 1.15 9.29
CA THR A 99 -11.05 1.68 10.26
C THR A 99 -11.67 1.90 11.64
N GLY A 100 -12.99 1.75 11.79
CA GLY A 100 -13.70 2.09 13.02
C GLY A 100 -13.58 3.58 13.37
N ASN A 101 -13.39 4.44 12.36
CA ASN A 101 -13.15 5.89 12.49
C ASN A 101 -11.98 6.25 13.42
N ARG A 102 -10.99 5.36 13.53
CA ARG A 102 -9.79 5.58 14.37
C ARG A 102 -8.88 6.63 13.77
N THR A 103 -8.17 7.32 14.65
CA THR A 103 -7.03 8.18 14.31
C THR A 103 -5.73 7.38 14.25
N PHE A 104 -4.69 7.96 13.65
CA PHE A 104 -3.39 7.28 13.50
C PHE A 104 -2.77 6.88 14.85
N ASP A 105 -2.92 7.69 15.89
CA ASP A 105 -2.47 7.38 17.26
C ASP A 105 -3.27 6.24 17.93
N GLN A 106 -4.46 5.92 17.43
CA GLN A 106 -5.31 4.82 17.89
C GLN A 106 -5.10 3.53 17.09
N ALA A 107 -4.22 3.54 16.10
CA ALA A 107 -3.87 2.33 15.36
C ALA A 107 -3.20 1.30 16.29
N ARG A 108 -3.46 0.02 16.06
CA ARG A 108 -2.81 -1.06 16.80
C ARG A 108 -1.34 -1.25 16.41
N ILE A 109 -1.03 -0.91 15.16
CA ILE A 109 0.31 -0.90 14.59
C ILE A 109 0.53 0.51 14.05
N PRO A 110 1.64 1.22 14.35
CA PRO A 110 1.96 2.51 13.77
C PRO A 110 1.84 2.46 12.26
N PHE A 111 1.08 3.40 11.69
CA PHE A 111 0.74 3.40 10.29
C PHE A 111 1.02 4.77 9.65
N ALA A 112 1.40 4.76 8.37
CA ALA A 112 1.52 5.94 7.54
C ALA A 112 0.85 5.72 6.18
N ALA A 113 0.04 6.68 5.73
CA ALA A 113 -0.52 6.68 4.37
C ALA A 113 0.18 7.74 3.53
N VAL A 114 0.70 7.35 2.36
CA VAL A 114 1.43 8.26 1.47
C VAL A 114 0.51 8.76 0.37
N ALA A 115 0.44 10.08 0.21
CA ALA A 115 -0.25 10.77 -0.86
C ALA A 115 0.68 11.76 -1.57
N THR A 116 0.21 12.36 -2.65
CA THR A 116 0.89 13.45 -3.35
C THR A 116 0.14 14.76 -3.09
N GLU A 117 0.80 15.76 -2.51
CA GLU A 117 0.30 17.13 -2.45
C GLU A 117 0.41 17.76 -3.84
N LEU A 118 -0.74 18.06 -4.45
CA LEU A 118 -0.79 18.42 -5.86
C LEU A 118 -0.21 19.81 -6.15
N GLU A 119 -0.38 20.76 -5.23
CA GLU A 119 0.09 22.14 -5.40
C GLU A 119 1.63 22.22 -5.46
N ARG A 120 2.33 21.33 -4.75
CA ARG A 120 3.82 21.31 -4.71
C ARG A 120 4.42 20.20 -5.54
N GLY A 121 3.63 19.16 -5.89
CA GLY A 121 4.13 17.95 -6.53
C GLY A 121 5.03 17.13 -5.61
N GLU A 122 4.79 17.18 -4.31
CA GLU A 122 5.63 16.55 -3.29
C GLU A 122 4.90 15.40 -2.59
N ARG A 123 5.71 14.47 -2.05
CA ARG A 123 5.23 13.41 -1.19
C ARG A 123 4.69 13.99 0.12
N PHE A 124 3.48 13.61 0.49
CA PHE A 124 2.89 13.91 1.80
C PHE A 124 2.61 12.62 2.55
N VAL A 125 3.03 12.55 3.82
CA VAL A 125 2.85 11.37 4.68
C VAL A 125 1.85 11.70 5.78
N PHE A 126 0.67 11.09 5.69
CA PHE A 126 -0.35 11.19 6.72
C PHE A 126 0.01 10.26 7.89
N GLN A 127 0.17 10.83 9.08
CA GLN A 127 0.46 10.13 10.34
C GLN A 127 -0.38 10.69 11.50
N GLU A 128 -1.23 11.68 11.24
CA GLU A 128 -2.08 12.35 12.22
C GLU A 128 -3.51 12.46 11.71
N GLY A 129 -4.45 12.65 12.61
CA GLY A 129 -5.88 12.74 12.30
C GLY A 129 -6.51 11.38 12.02
N PRO A 130 -7.68 11.35 11.34
CA PRO A 130 -8.39 10.10 11.03
C PRO A 130 -7.66 9.29 9.96
N ILE A 131 -7.46 7.99 10.19
CA ILE A 131 -6.80 7.09 9.23
C ILE A 131 -7.53 7.08 7.87
N TRP A 132 -8.88 7.14 7.89
CA TRP A 132 -9.66 7.12 6.65
C TRP A 132 -9.34 8.32 5.73
N GLU A 133 -8.97 9.49 6.27
CA GLU A 133 -8.57 10.67 5.47
C GLU A 133 -7.27 10.43 4.73
N GLY A 134 -6.24 9.95 5.43
CA GLY A 134 -4.96 9.62 4.81
C GLY A 134 -5.10 8.54 3.74
N VAL A 135 -5.89 7.49 4.01
CA VAL A 135 -6.17 6.44 3.02
C VAL A 135 -6.95 7.01 1.83
N ARG A 136 -7.99 7.84 2.07
CA ARG A 136 -8.79 8.46 1.00
C ARG A 136 -7.94 9.37 0.12
N ALA A 137 -7.04 10.15 0.70
CA ALA A 137 -6.07 10.96 -0.04
C ALA A 137 -5.19 10.07 -0.91
N SER A 138 -4.62 9.02 -0.32
CA SER A 138 -3.67 8.10 -0.96
C SER A 138 -4.25 7.32 -2.15
N ILE A 139 -5.57 7.04 -2.17
CA ILE A 139 -6.25 6.32 -3.26
C ILE A 139 -6.89 7.25 -4.30
N SER A 140 -6.64 8.56 -4.25
CA SER A 140 -7.23 9.55 -5.15
C SER A 140 -6.54 9.56 -6.52
N ILE A 141 -6.70 8.50 -7.32
CA ILE A 141 -6.09 8.36 -8.65
C ILE A 141 -6.54 9.53 -9.54
N PRO A 142 -5.58 10.35 -10.06
CA PRO A 142 -5.89 11.50 -10.93
C PRO A 142 -6.74 11.13 -12.14
N GLY A 143 -7.76 11.95 -12.41
CA GLY A 143 -8.71 11.72 -13.52
C GLY A 143 -9.79 10.67 -13.20
N ILE A 144 -9.57 9.78 -12.26
CA ILE A 144 -10.50 8.73 -11.83
C ILE A 144 -11.31 9.19 -10.62
N PHE A 145 -10.63 9.45 -9.52
CA PHE A 145 -11.26 9.99 -8.32
C PHE A 145 -11.17 11.51 -8.26
N VAL A 146 -12.19 12.15 -7.71
CA VAL A 146 -12.07 13.55 -7.29
C VAL A 146 -10.94 13.64 -6.26
N PRO A 147 -9.97 14.57 -6.43
CA PRO A 147 -8.91 14.79 -5.46
C PRO A 147 -9.45 15.00 -4.04
N PHE A 148 -8.70 14.59 -3.04
CA PHE A 148 -9.08 14.79 -1.65
C PHE A 148 -8.59 16.14 -1.14
N HIS A 149 -9.49 16.92 -0.55
CA HIS A 149 -9.18 18.25 -0.02
C HIS A 149 -9.25 18.23 1.50
N THR A 150 -8.17 18.56 2.16
CA THR A 150 -8.12 18.73 3.62
C THR A 150 -7.01 19.71 4.01
N GLY A 151 -7.18 20.43 5.11
CA GLY A 151 -6.17 21.37 5.61
C GLY A 151 -5.80 22.51 4.63
N GLY A 152 -6.66 22.81 3.64
CA GLY A 152 -6.37 23.83 2.61
C GLY A 152 -5.51 23.34 1.45
N HIS A 153 -5.18 22.05 1.39
CA HIS A 153 -4.36 21.41 0.35
C HIS A 153 -5.17 20.39 -0.44
N THR A 154 -4.68 20.08 -1.65
CA THR A 154 -5.26 19.08 -2.56
C THR A 154 -4.35 17.88 -2.66
N TYR A 155 -4.91 16.70 -2.43
CA TYR A 155 -4.16 15.44 -2.47
C TYR A 155 -4.66 14.51 -3.55
N VAL A 156 -3.71 13.88 -4.22
CA VAL A 156 -3.93 12.81 -5.18
C VAL A 156 -3.14 11.57 -4.77
N ASP A 157 -3.30 10.47 -5.53
CA ASP A 157 -2.66 9.19 -5.25
C ASP A 157 -1.15 9.34 -5.02
N GLY A 158 -0.67 8.66 -3.99
CA GLY A 158 0.75 8.70 -3.62
C GLY A 158 1.67 8.04 -4.64
N GLY A 159 1.13 7.13 -5.47
CA GLY A 159 1.87 6.45 -6.53
C GLY A 159 2.51 7.41 -7.54
N VAL A 160 1.93 8.60 -7.71
CA VAL A 160 2.49 9.66 -8.57
C VAL A 160 3.95 9.99 -8.22
N VAL A 161 4.31 9.96 -6.93
CA VAL A 161 5.68 10.32 -6.46
C VAL A 161 6.38 9.21 -5.68
N ASP A 162 5.64 8.33 -4.98
CA ASP A 162 6.23 7.30 -4.11
C ASP A 162 5.34 6.04 -4.11
N ARG A 163 5.53 5.19 -5.13
CA ARG A 163 4.69 4.00 -5.34
C ARG A 163 4.85 2.95 -4.25
N VAL A 164 6.08 2.70 -3.76
CA VAL A 164 6.34 1.76 -2.65
C VAL A 164 7.00 2.54 -1.53
N PRO A 165 6.29 2.83 -0.42
CA PRO A 165 6.67 3.85 0.54
C PRO A 165 7.70 3.35 1.56
N ILE A 166 8.87 2.89 1.08
CA ILE A 166 9.95 2.35 1.90
C ILE A 166 10.48 3.42 2.87
N ALA A 167 10.67 4.65 2.36
CA ALA A 167 11.14 5.76 3.19
C ALA A 167 10.17 6.08 4.33
N ALA A 168 8.85 6.04 4.08
CA ALA A 168 7.85 6.27 5.13
C ALA A 168 7.88 5.17 6.22
N ALA A 169 8.12 3.90 5.85
CA ALA A 169 8.33 2.84 6.84
C ALA A 169 9.60 3.06 7.68
N ARG A 170 10.67 3.57 7.07
CA ARG A 170 11.89 3.98 7.80
C ARG A 170 11.62 5.15 8.75
N GLU A 171 10.88 6.15 8.32
CA GLU A 171 10.49 7.31 9.14
C GLU A 171 9.66 6.91 10.36
N LEU A 172 8.86 5.83 10.25
CA LEU A 172 8.16 5.20 11.39
C LEU A 172 9.11 4.41 12.33
N GLY A 173 10.39 4.32 12.00
CA GLY A 173 11.42 3.73 12.86
C GLY A 173 11.74 2.26 12.57
N ALA A 174 11.45 1.76 11.37
CA ALA A 174 11.83 0.40 10.96
C ALA A 174 13.36 0.27 10.79
N ASP A 175 13.91 -0.80 11.34
CA ASP A 175 15.31 -1.19 11.16
C ASP A 175 15.49 -2.06 9.90
N PHE A 176 14.46 -2.82 9.53
CA PHE A 176 14.37 -3.64 8.32
C PHE A 176 13.06 -3.36 7.60
N VAL A 177 13.08 -3.09 6.30
CA VAL A 177 11.85 -2.80 5.52
C VAL A 177 11.62 -3.85 4.45
N ILE A 178 10.44 -4.48 4.54
CA ILE A 178 9.88 -5.36 3.52
C ILE A 178 9.01 -4.50 2.61
N GLY A 179 9.43 -4.27 1.37
CA GLY A 179 8.62 -3.64 0.34
C GLY A 179 7.79 -4.70 -0.42
N VAL A 180 6.53 -4.38 -0.72
CA VAL A 180 5.71 -5.22 -1.61
C VAL A 180 5.26 -4.37 -2.78
N ASP A 181 5.84 -4.62 -3.96
CA ASP A 181 5.57 -3.91 -5.21
C ASP A 181 4.59 -4.71 -6.07
N VAL A 182 3.34 -4.24 -6.14
CA VAL A 182 2.25 -4.85 -6.91
C VAL A 182 1.88 -4.04 -8.16
N GLY A 183 2.63 -2.98 -8.45
CA GLY A 183 2.40 -2.11 -9.59
C GLY A 183 2.86 -2.71 -10.92
N TYR A 184 2.62 -1.96 -11.99
CA TYR A 184 3.08 -2.31 -13.33
C TYR A 184 4.61 -2.37 -13.40
N ARG A 185 5.12 -3.40 -14.09
CA ARG A 185 6.56 -3.66 -14.27
C ARG A 185 6.95 -4.00 -15.71
N GLY A 186 6.19 -3.47 -16.66
CA GLY A 186 6.35 -3.79 -18.08
C GLY A 186 5.34 -4.85 -18.53
N GLY A 187 5.18 -5.00 -19.84
CA GLY A 187 4.24 -5.90 -20.49
C GLY A 187 3.15 -5.15 -21.25
N GLU A 188 2.38 -5.90 -22.04
CA GLU A 188 1.27 -5.35 -22.82
C GLU A 188 0.03 -5.19 -21.95
N SER A 189 -0.67 -4.07 -22.09
CA SER A 189 -1.93 -3.79 -21.43
C SER A 189 -2.95 -3.24 -22.45
N PRO A 190 -4.20 -3.72 -22.44
CA PRO A 190 -5.23 -3.19 -23.32
C PRO A 190 -5.49 -1.71 -23.02
N CYS A 191 -5.48 -0.86 -24.07
CA CYS A 191 -5.73 0.58 -23.98
C CYS A 191 -6.93 0.95 -24.86
N ASP A 192 -8.08 0.30 -24.66
CA ASP A 192 -9.27 0.36 -25.51
C ASP A 192 -10.33 1.35 -24.99
N ASP A 193 -10.15 1.92 -23.80
CA ASP A 193 -11.00 2.97 -23.26
C ASP A 193 -10.21 4.05 -22.49
N LEU A 194 -10.85 5.20 -22.27
CA LEU A 194 -10.21 6.36 -21.62
C LEU A 194 -9.69 6.04 -20.21
N PHE A 195 -10.44 5.26 -19.44
CA PHE A 195 -10.06 4.90 -18.08
C PHE A 195 -8.76 4.08 -18.06
N LYS A 196 -8.68 3.07 -18.92
CA LYS A 196 -7.49 2.22 -19.08
C LYS A 196 -6.30 3.02 -19.59
N ILE A 197 -6.50 3.94 -20.52
CA ILE A 197 -5.43 4.81 -21.02
C ILE A 197 -4.86 5.67 -19.89
N ILE A 198 -5.71 6.33 -19.10
CA ILE A 198 -5.26 7.18 -17.97
C ILE A 198 -4.51 6.33 -16.96
N LEU A 199 -5.13 5.24 -16.49
CA LEU A 199 -4.55 4.37 -15.48
C LEU A 199 -3.20 3.80 -15.93
N HIS A 200 -3.14 3.25 -17.14
CA HIS A 200 -1.91 2.66 -17.66
C HIS A 200 -0.81 3.68 -17.92
N SER A 201 -1.16 4.89 -18.37
CA SER A 201 -0.18 5.99 -18.51
C SER A 201 0.45 6.35 -17.15
N MET A 202 -0.35 6.40 -16.09
CA MET A 202 0.15 6.64 -14.74
C MET A 202 1.05 5.47 -14.27
N GLU A 203 0.62 4.23 -14.44
CA GLU A 203 1.41 3.05 -14.09
C GLU A 203 2.78 3.04 -14.77
N ILE A 204 2.85 3.45 -16.04
CA ILE A 204 4.13 3.58 -16.76
C ILE A 204 5.02 4.67 -16.12
N MET A 205 4.45 5.83 -15.80
CA MET A 205 5.21 6.91 -15.17
C MET A 205 5.72 6.51 -13.78
N GLU A 206 4.86 5.91 -12.95
CA GLU A 206 5.21 5.39 -11.63
C GLU A 206 6.34 4.36 -11.72
N TRP A 207 6.27 3.45 -12.70
CA TRP A 207 7.31 2.45 -12.90
C TRP A 207 8.65 3.07 -13.31
N GLN A 208 8.64 4.08 -14.19
CA GLN A 208 9.86 4.80 -14.58
C GLN A 208 10.50 5.54 -13.39
N VAL A 209 9.69 6.09 -12.48
CA VAL A 209 10.18 6.71 -11.24
C VAL A 209 10.75 5.63 -10.31
N MET A 210 10.03 4.50 -10.13
CA MET A 210 10.44 3.41 -9.26
C MET A 210 11.75 2.76 -9.68
N GLN A 211 12.01 2.60 -10.99
CA GLN A 211 13.28 2.04 -11.49
C GLN A 211 14.52 2.79 -11.00
N ARG A 212 14.40 4.08 -10.72
CA ARG A 212 15.50 4.92 -10.21
C ARG A 212 15.74 4.75 -8.71
N ARG A 213 14.77 4.13 -7.99
CA ARG A 213 14.79 3.89 -6.54
C ARG A 213 14.99 2.42 -6.17
N VAL A 214 15.35 1.56 -7.15
CA VAL A 214 15.63 0.15 -6.91
C VAL A 214 16.79 0.02 -5.93
N GLY A 215 16.56 -0.62 -4.77
CA GLY A 215 17.56 -0.85 -3.73
C GLY A 215 17.32 -0.12 -2.39
N GLU A 216 16.26 0.68 -2.25
CA GLU A 216 15.96 1.36 -0.98
C GLU A 216 15.43 0.41 0.12
N GLY A 217 14.78 -0.71 -0.23
CA GLY A 217 14.31 -1.72 0.71
C GLY A 217 15.35 -2.78 1.05
N ASP A 218 15.31 -3.36 2.26
CA ASP A 218 16.16 -4.49 2.63
C ASP A 218 15.71 -5.77 1.93
N PHE A 219 14.41 -5.89 1.66
CA PHE A 219 13.81 -6.97 0.87
C PHE A 219 12.62 -6.39 0.08
N VAL A 220 12.51 -6.74 -1.20
CA VAL A 220 11.37 -6.33 -2.04
C VAL A 220 10.74 -7.55 -2.69
N LEU A 221 9.45 -7.78 -2.37
CA LEU A 221 8.60 -8.76 -3.02
C LEU A 221 7.92 -8.11 -4.22
N ALA A 222 7.93 -8.77 -5.36
CA ALA A 222 7.31 -8.27 -6.58
C ALA A 222 6.61 -9.41 -7.33
N PRO A 223 5.37 -9.78 -6.92
CA PRO A 223 4.61 -10.84 -7.56
C PRO A 223 4.29 -10.49 -9.03
N SER A 224 4.27 -11.51 -9.89
CA SER A 224 3.90 -11.33 -11.30
C SER A 224 2.38 -11.22 -11.44
N LEU A 225 1.89 -9.99 -11.65
CA LEU A 225 0.47 -9.66 -11.71
C LEU A 225 0.04 -9.12 -13.09
N LEU A 226 0.78 -9.45 -14.15
CA LEU A 226 0.54 -8.94 -15.50
C LEU A 226 -0.85 -9.33 -16.04
N GLU A 227 -1.33 -10.53 -15.70
CA GLU A 227 -2.63 -11.04 -16.15
C GLU A 227 -3.82 -10.50 -15.33
N ILE A 228 -3.55 -9.77 -14.25
CA ILE A 228 -4.59 -9.22 -13.39
C ILE A 228 -5.04 -7.86 -13.94
N ASN A 229 -6.34 -7.75 -14.25
CA ASN A 229 -6.95 -6.48 -14.62
C ASN A 229 -6.97 -5.53 -13.40
N PRO A 230 -6.23 -4.40 -13.45
CA PRO A 230 -6.15 -3.48 -12.31
C PRO A 230 -7.48 -2.75 -12.00
N ALA A 231 -8.45 -2.81 -12.88
CA ALA A 231 -9.74 -2.15 -12.74
C ALA A 231 -10.87 -3.08 -12.26
N SER A 232 -10.60 -4.38 -11.98
CA SER A 232 -11.65 -5.35 -11.65
C SER A 232 -11.38 -6.14 -10.37
N MET A 233 -12.43 -6.27 -9.55
CA MET A 233 -12.45 -7.14 -8.37
C MET A 233 -12.68 -8.61 -8.71
N ALA A 234 -13.07 -8.94 -9.94
CA ALA A 234 -13.42 -10.31 -10.34
C ALA A 234 -12.27 -11.32 -10.17
N GLN A 235 -11.03 -10.85 -10.14
CA GLN A 235 -9.83 -11.68 -9.99
C GLN A 235 -9.22 -11.61 -8.56
N ALA A 236 -9.99 -11.18 -7.56
CA ALA A 236 -9.52 -11.01 -6.19
C ALA A 236 -8.85 -12.28 -5.63
N GLU A 237 -9.50 -13.44 -5.77
CA GLU A 237 -8.96 -14.73 -5.31
C GLU A 237 -7.63 -15.06 -5.99
N THR A 238 -7.55 -14.92 -7.31
CA THR A 238 -6.32 -15.16 -8.08
C THR A 238 -5.20 -14.22 -7.65
N CYS A 239 -5.52 -12.94 -7.43
CA CYS A 239 -4.56 -11.95 -7.00
C CYS A 239 -3.97 -12.27 -5.61
N ILE A 240 -4.83 -12.59 -4.64
CA ILE A 240 -4.41 -13.00 -3.28
C ILE A 240 -3.54 -14.26 -3.34
N ARG A 241 -3.94 -15.24 -4.14
CA ARG A 241 -3.18 -16.48 -4.33
C ARG A 241 -1.78 -16.21 -4.90
N ILE A 242 -1.66 -15.38 -5.93
CA ILE A 242 -0.35 -15.02 -6.52
C ILE A 242 0.55 -14.35 -5.48
N GLY A 243 0.02 -13.42 -4.68
CA GLY A 243 0.77 -12.78 -3.60
C GLY A 243 1.28 -13.79 -2.57
N ARG A 244 0.44 -14.76 -2.21
CA ARG A 244 0.77 -15.85 -1.30
C ARG A 244 1.85 -16.77 -1.86
N GLU A 245 1.68 -17.24 -3.09
CA GLU A 245 2.64 -18.13 -3.77
C GLU A 245 4.03 -17.47 -3.91
N GLU A 246 4.07 -16.20 -4.28
CA GLU A 246 5.34 -15.48 -4.43
C GLU A 246 6.03 -15.25 -3.09
N MET A 247 5.29 -14.87 -2.04
CA MET A 247 5.89 -14.75 -0.71
C MET A 247 6.39 -16.10 -0.20
N GLN A 248 5.65 -17.18 -0.40
CA GLN A 248 6.07 -18.53 0.00
C GLN A 248 7.36 -18.97 -0.72
N ARG A 249 7.46 -18.65 -2.00
CA ARG A 249 8.68 -18.92 -2.80
C ARG A 249 9.89 -18.15 -2.29
N ARG A 250 9.69 -16.89 -1.90
CA ARG A 250 10.77 -15.97 -1.46
C ARG A 250 11.00 -15.97 0.06
N LEU A 251 10.24 -16.76 0.81
CA LEU A 251 10.31 -16.78 2.28
C LEU A 251 11.72 -17.11 2.83
N PRO A 252 12.45 -18.13 2.29
CA PRO A 252 13.79 -18.41 2.78
C PRO A 252 14.75 -17.22 2.62
N GLU A 253 14.67 -16.51 1.51
CA GLU A 253 15.47 -15.32 1.24
C GLU A 253 15.12 -14.16 2.20
N LEU A 254 13.83 -13.98 2.49
CA LEU A 254 13.38 -12.99 3.47
C LEU A 254 13.91 -13.30 4.87
N GLN A 255 13.82 -14.55 5.30
CA GLN A 255 14.33 -14.97 6.61
C GLN A 255 15.83 -14.77 6.74
N GLU A 256 16.61 -15.14 5.71
CA GLU A 256 18.05 -14.91 5.68
C GLU A 256 18.38 -13.41 5.73
N ALA A 257 17.68 -12.57 4.97
CA ALA A 257 17.89 -11.12 4.98
C ALA A 257 17.60 -10.50 6.35
N ILE A 258 16.55 -10.94 7.05
CA ILE A 258 16.22 -10.48 8.40
C ILE A 258 17.34 -10.85 9.39
N GLU A 259 17.80 -12.11 9.37
CA GLU A 259 18.86 -12.56 10.30
C GLU A 259 20.20 -11.86 10.00
N LYS A 260 20.54 -11.67 8.75
CA LYS A 260 21.72 -10.90 8.33
C LYS A 260 21.67 -9.47 8.89
N LYS A 261 20.54 -8.79 8.75
CA LYS A 261 20.37 -7.42 9.23
C LYS A 261 20.47 -7.31 10.76
N LYS A 262 19.87 -8.27 11.48
CA LYS A 262 20.01 -8.34 12.93
C LYS A 262 21.47 -8.48 13.35
N ALA A 263 22.23 -9.38 12.71
CA ALA A 263 23.65 -9.57 12.99
C ALA A 263 24.48 -8.29 12.69
N GLU A 264 24.19 -7.60 11.56
CA GLU A 264 24.85 -6.35 11.22
C GLU A 264 24.61 -5.24 12.24
N LEU A 265 23.40 -5.15 12.79
CA LEU A 265 23.06 -4.13 13.80
C LEU A 265 23.67 -4.46 15.16
N ALA A 266 23.69 -5.73 15.56
CA ALA A 266 24.36 -6.17 16.79
C ALA A 266 25.87 -5.86 16.76
N ALA A 267 26.55 -6.15 15.63
CA ALA A 267 27.98 -5.87 15.47
C ALA A 267 28.35 -4.36 15.45
N ARG A 268 27.39 -3.46 15.27
CA ARG A 268 27.61 -1.99 15.33
C ARG A 268 27.44 -1.42 16.74
N GLN A 269 26.87 -2.20 17.65
CA GLN A 269 26.64 -1.79 19.05
C GLN A 269 27.77 -2.24 19.98
N GLU A 270 28.60 -3.18 19.53
CA GLU A 270 29.86 -3.56 20.15
C GLU A 270 31.01 -2.60 19.75
#